data_58b5a4235dbc27145bb053f60d61caaa
#
_entry.id   58b5a4235dbc27145bb053f60d61caaa
#
_cell.length_a   1.000
_cell.length_b   1.000
_cell.length_c   1.000
_cell.angle_alpha   90.00
_cell.angle_beta   90.00
_cell.angle_gamma   90.00
#
_symmetry.space_group_name_H-M   'P 1'
#
loop_
_entity.id
_entity.type
_entity.pdbx_description
1 polymer ?
#
loop_
_entity_poly.entity_id
_entity_poly.type
_entity_poly.pdbx_seq_one_letter_code
_entity_poly.pdbx_strand_id
1 'polypeptide(L)'
;MKTLKIKKVSFPVAKKYLLQSKFRNQAVNLKETVRKIILNVKKNGDKALIKISNKIDKTEFKTVTEASFNKSDLKKNYEKLDNAIKKNLNFIKKRIINFHKAIKTSDLKTKDGIFNLLGQIHKPIDRIGLYAPGGKAVYPSSILMTALVARVAGSKEINLFFPSSSEKAKTLMLGTAHLAGITNAYNFGGAHAIAAMAYGTETISKSDKIFGPGNNYVAEAKRQVFGDVGIDSFAGPSEVLIISDKKKGFEQLAADLIAQAEHGEDSKCIFIQIGKGGLGDLFKELERQVTEAPRGKTIKTALEKNSMFIQVKNLEEAIEINNLVGPEHLQIIYKNFKESLLKRFIAGAIFVGENNTAVLGDYAAGPSHVIPTNSAARFSSPVSIEDFLVRTSVTEIKSIKNLSLIHISEPTRPSI
;
A
#
# COMPACT_ATOMS: atom_id res chain seq x y z
N MET A 1 10.48 -13.65 -33.09
CA MET A 1 10.35 -13.45 -31.62
C MET A 1 9.52 -14.58 -31.04
N LYS A 2 9.85 -15.09 -29.82
CA LYS A 2 9.04 -16.16 -29.22
C LYS A 2 7.72 -15.57 -28.74
N THR A 3 6.60 -16.14 -29.17
CA THR A 3 5.23 -15.81 -28.77
C THR A 3 5.07 -15.76 -27.24
N LEU A 4 4.30 -14.83 -26.71
CA LEU A 4 3.97 -14.74 -25.27
C LEU A 4 3.20 -15.99 -24.82
N LYS A 5 3.69 -16.66 -23.77
CA LYS A 5 3.10 -17.88 -23.22
C LYS A 5 2.27 -17.58 -21.97
N ILE A 6 1.18 -16.88 -22.09
CA ILE A 6 0.29 -16.58 -20.97
C ILE A 6 -0.72 -17.71 -20.79
N LYS A 7 -0.98 -18.09 -19.54
CA LYS A 7 -1.91 -19.16 -19.18
C LYS A 7 -3.35 -18.76 -19.51
N LYS A 8 -3.96 -19.45 -20.48
CA LYS A 8 -5.38 -19.31 -20.84
C LYS A 8 -6.19 -20.43 -20.19
N VAL A 9 -7.27 -20.09 -19.49
CA VAL A 9 -8.11 -21.07 -18.81
C VAL A 9 -9.59 -20.74 -18.90
N SER A 10 -10.43 -21.75 -18.76
CA SER A 10 -11.87 -21.58 -18.58
C SER A 10 -12.22 -21.32 -17.12
N PHE A 11 -13.43 -20.84 -16.85
CA PHE A 11 -13.94 -20.57 -15.51
C PHE A 11 -13.76 -21.75 -14.53
N PRO A 12 -14.16 -23.02 -14.83
CA PRO A 12 -14.01 -24.11 -13.89
C PRO A 12 -12.55 -24.41 -13.52
N VAL A 13 -11.65 -24.28 -14.51
CA VAL A 13 -10.21 -24.51 -14.31
C VAL A 13 -9.61 -23.40 -13.45
N ALA A 14 -9.95 -22.13 -13.71
CA ALA A 14 -9.52 -21.00 -12.92
C ALA A 14 -10.01 -21.12 -11.47
N LYS A 15 -11.30 -21.42 -11.27
CA LYS A 15 -11.91 -21.60 -9.94
C LYS A 15 -11.20 -22.70 -9.15
N LYS A 16 -11.01 -23.88 -9.74
CA LYS A 16 -10.29 -24.99 -9.11
C LYS A 16 -8.87 -24.60 -8.72
N TYR A 17 -8.13 -23.95 -9.63
CA TYR A 17 -6.76 -23.51 -9.39
C TYR A 17 -6.68 -22.50 -8.24
N LEU A 18 -7.55 -21.48 -8.21
CA LEU A 18 -7.57 -20.45 -7.18
C LEU A 18 -7.95 -21.01 -5.80
N LEU A 19 -8.89 -21.97 -5.74
CA LEU A 19 -9.26 -22.64 -4.49
C LEU A 19 -8.15 -23.54 -3.94
N GLN A 20 -7.34 -24.15 -4.82
CA GLN A 20 -6.26 -25.05 -4.44
C GLN A 20 -4.92 -24.35 -4.24
N SER A 21 -4.74 -23.13 -4.74
CA SER A 21 -3.49 -22.37 -4.59
C SER A 21 -3.23 -22.08 -3.12
N LYS A 22 -2.39 -22.90 -2.49
CA LYS A 22 -1.87 -22.64 -1.15
C LYS A 22 -0.97 -21.40 -1.25
N PHE A 23 -1.46 -20.29 -0.75
CA PHE A 23 -0.69 -19.08 -0.67
C PHE A 23 0.52 -19.29 0.23
N ARG A 24 1.72 -19.23 -0.36
CA ARG A 24 3.01 -18.84 0.22
C ARG A 24 3.81 -19.84 1.04
N ASN A 25 4.83 -20.36 0.40
CA ASN A 25 6.07 -20.67 1.11
C ASN A 25 6.97 -19.40 1.07
N GLN A 26 6.99 -18.61 2.14
CA GLN A 26 8.10 -17.69 2.37
C GLN A 26 9.34 -18.53 2.70
N ALA A 27 10.47 -18.23 2.03
CA ALA A 27 11.73 -18.95 2.30
C ALA A 27 12.10 -18.82 3.78
N VAL A 28 12.31 -19.94 4.46
CA VAL A 28 12.69 -19.99 5.89
C VAL A 28 13.90 -19.10 6.17
N ASN A 29 14.87 -19.07 5.26
CA ASN A 29 16.09 -18.25 5.36
C ASN A 29 15.82 -16.74 5.45
N LEU A 30 14.72 -16.24 4.83
CA LEU A 30 14.38 -14.81 4.89
C LEU A 30 14.00 -14.39 6.32
N LYS A 31 13.16 -15.18 6.99
CA LYS A 31 12.69 -14.88 8.35
C LYS A 31 13.85 -14.76 9.33
N GLU A 32 14.76 -15.73 9.29
CA GLU A 32 15.91 -15.76 10.21
C GLU A 32 16.90 -14.62 9.91
N THR A 33 17.14 -14.32 8.64
CA THR A 33 17.99 -13.19 8.24
C THR A 33 17.43 -11.86 8.76
N VAL A 34 16.13 -11.63 8.57
CA VAL A 34 15.45 -10.40 9.03
C VAL A 34 15.48 -10.33 10.56
N ARG A 35 15.21 -11.44 11.25
CA ARG A 35 15.26 -11.51 12.72
C ARG A 35 16.63 -11.08 13.26
N LYS A 36 17.72 -11.59 12.67
CA LYS A 36 19.08 -11.20 13.07
C LYS A 36 19.33 -9.69 12.87
N ILE A 37 18.84 -9.11 11.76
CA ILE A 37 18.94 -7.68 11.51
C ILE A 37 18.20 -6.89 12.58
N ILE A 38 16.94 -7.24 12.86
CA ILE A 38 16.11 -6.56 13.85
C ILE A 38 16.75 -6.60 15.24
N LEU A 39 17.14 -7.78 15.70
CA LEU A 39 17.77 -7.94 17.02
C LEU A 39 19.08 -7.16 17.12
N ASN A 40 19.87 -7.10 16.04
CA ASN A 40 21.12 -6.34 16.03
C ASN A 40 20.86 -4.83 16.16
N VAL A 41 19.88 -4.26 15.41
CA VAL A 41 19.53 -2.83 15.52
C VAL A 41 18.94 -2.54 16.90
N LYS A 42 18.04 -3.40 17.41
CA LYS A 42 17.43 -3.24 18.74
C LYS A 42 18.48 -3.21 19.87
N LYS A 43 19.57 -3.99 19.73
CA LYS A 43 20.63 -4.09 20.75
C LYS A 43 21.70 -3.01 20.62
N ASN A 44 22.11 -2.66 19.39
CA ASN A 44 23.31 -1.88 19.11
C ASN A 44 23.02 -0.54 18.40
N GLY A 45 21.74 -0.13 18.29
CA GLY A 45 21.29 1.19 17.85
C GLY A 45 21.94 1.72 16.58
N ASP A 46 22.40 2.94 16.63
CA ASP A 46 23.06 3.67 15.51
C ASP A 46 24.22 2.89 14.90
N LYS A 47 25.05 2.26 15.74
CA LYS A 47 26.23 1.49 15.31
C LYS A 47 25.85 0.31 14.40
N ALA A 48 24.79 -0.40 14.76
CA ALA A 48 24.28 -1.50 13.94
C ALA A 48 23.65 -0.99 12.64
N LEU A 49 22.86 0.09 12.73
CA LEU A 49 22.17 0.70 11.59
C LEU A 49 23.17 1.11 10.50
N ILE A 50 24.22 1.84 10.88
CA ILE A 50 25.31 2.26 9.98
C ILE A 50 26.03 1.05 9.38
N LYS A 51 26.47 0.09 10.22
CA LYS A 51 27.20 -1.08 9.75
C LYS A 51 26.41 -1.90 8.73
N ILE A 52 25.10 -2.05 8.95
CA ILE A 52 24.22 -2.81 8.05
C ILE A 52 24.00 -2.03 6.76
N SER A 53 23.73 -0.72 6.83
CA SER A 53 23.55 0.14 5.66
C SER A 53 24.80 0.16 4.78
N ASN A 54 25.96 0.37 5.34
CA ASN A 54 27.22 0.37 4.59
C ASN A 54 27.47 -0.97 3.89
N LYS A 55 27.10 -2.09 4.52
CA LYS A 55 27.23 -3.42 3.93
C LYS A 55 26.22 -3.71 2.82
N ILE A 56 24.94 -3.39 3.06
CA ILE A 56 23.82 -3.79 2.18
C ILE A 56 23.55 -2.74 1.12
N ASP A 57 23.44 -1.46 1.53
CA ASP A 57 23.09 -0.34 0.65
C ASP A 57 24.34 0.28 0.00
N LYS A 58 25.54 -0.24 0.34
CA LYS A 58 26.85 0.25 -0.15
C LYS A 58 27.05 1.75 0.10
N THR A 59 26.62 2.20 1.27
CA THR A 59 26.86 3.54 1.76
C THR A 59 28.22 3.62 2.51
N GLU A 60 28.69 4.83 2.81
CA GLU A 60 29.95 5.06 3.54
C GLU A 60 29.72 5.96 4.75
N PHE A 61 28.52 5.86 5.36
CA PHE A 61 28.20 6.68 6.53
C PHE A 61 29.06 6.33 7.74
N LYS A 62 29.54 7.36 8.42
CA LYS A 62 30.25 7.25 9.71
C LYS A 62 29.31 7.45 10.89
N THR A 63 28.31 8.32 10.71
CA THR A 63 27.30 8.65 11.71
C THR A 63 25.89 8.62 11.11
N VAL A 64 24.85 8.47 11.92
CA VAL A 64 23.45 8.57 11.47
C VAL A 64 23.13 9.97 10.99
N THR A 65 23.80 10.99 11.55
CA THR A 65 23.63 12.40 11.15
C THR A 65 23.95 12.62 9.67
N GLU A 66 24.95 11.94 9.11
CA GLU A 66 25.31 12.02 7.68
C GLU A 66 24.20 11.49 6.76
N ALA A 67 23.38 10.58 7.26
CA ALA A 67 22.21 10.03 6.55
C ALA A 67 20.90 10.74 6.88
N SER A 68 20.94 11.78 7.73
CA SER A 68 19.76 12.46 8.28
C SER A 68 19.54 13.81 7.61
N PHE A 69 18.27 14.19 7.39
CA PHE A 69 17.87 15.42 6.75
C PHE A 69 16.75 16.09 7.55
N ASN A 70 17.00 17.30 8.03
CA ASN A 70 16.03 18.11 8.76
C ASN A 70 15.16 18.96 7.82
N LYS A 71 14.21 19.72 8.36
CA LYS A 71 13.30 20.60 7.59
C LYS A 71 14.02 21.57 6.67
N SER A 72 15.18 22.12 7.07
CA SER A 72 15.98 23.03 6.25
C SER A 72 16.55 22.31 5.03
N ASP A 73 17.07 21.09 5.23
CA ASP A 73 17.62 20.28 4.15
C ASP A 73 16.54 19.84 3.15
N LEU A 74 15.36 19.48 3.66
CA LEU A 74 14.19 19.16 2.83
C LEU A 74 13.79 20.36 1.96
N LYS A 75 13.74 21.57 2.53
CA LYS A 75 13.43 22.81 1.82
C LYS A 75 14.44 23.10 0.72
N LYS A 76 15.75 23.04 1.03
CA LYS A 76 16.82 23.24 0.03
C LYS A 76 16.69 22.27 -1.15
N ASN A 77 16.32 21.03 -0.91
CA ASN A 77 16.11 20.04 -1.99
C ASN A 77 14.84 20.34 -2.80
N TYR A 78 13.76 20.82 -2.17
CA TYR A 78 12.56 21.27 -2.87
C TYR A 78 12.86 22.45 -3.82
N GLU A 79 13.66 23.39 -3.38
CA GLU A 79 14.05 24.55 -4.19
C GLU A 79 14.81 24.16 -5.47
N LYS A 80 15.59 23.08 -5.41
CA LYS A 80 16.34 22.53 -6.55
C LYS A 80 15.47 21.79 -7.58
N LEU A 81 14.21 21.47 -7.27
CA LEU A 81 13.33 20.78 -8.22
C LEU A 81 12.91 21.69 -9.36
N ASP A 82 12.78 21.12 -10.56
CA ASP A 82 12.23 21.80 -11.73
C ASP A 82 10.80 22.31 -11.47
N ASN A 83 10.45 23.44 -12.06
CA ASN A 83 9.13 24.04 -11.91
C ASN A 83 7.99 23.14 -12.40
N ALA A 84 8.21 22.34 -13.45
CA ALA A 84 7.24 21.37 -13.94
C ALA A 84 6.98 20.28 -12.90
N ILE A 85 8.03 19.76 -12.25
CA ILE A 85 7.93 18.77 -11.18
C ILE A 85 7.18 19.37 -9.99
N LYS A 86 7.54 20.58 -9.55
CA LYS A 86 6.85 21.29 -8.45
C LYS A 86 5.36 21.47 -8.74
N LYS A 87 4.99 21.88 -9.97
CA LYS A 87 3.60 22.03 -10.41
C LYS A 87 2.82 20.73 -10.30
N ASN A 88 3.38 19.63 -10.81
CA ASN A 88 2.74 18.32 -10.78
C ASN A 88 2.59 17.79 -9.35
N LEU A 89 3.63 17.87 -8.53
CA LEU A 89 3.57 17.46 -7.11
C LEU A 89 2.52 18.27 -6.32
N ASN A 90 2.42 19.58 -6.56
CA ASN A 90 1.40 20.42 -5.93
C ASN A 90 -0.03 20.07 -6.39
N PHE A 91 -0.21 19.74 -7.67
CA PHE A 91 -1.50 19.27 -8.17
C PHE A 91 -1.95 17.98 -7.46
N ILE A 92 -1.05 16.98 -7.39
CA ILE A 92 -1.30 15.71 -6.71
C ILE A 92 -1.59 15.94 -5.21
N LYS A 93 -0.76 16.76 -4.54
CA LYS A 93 -0.97 17.15 -3.13
C LYS A 93 -2.37 17.68 -2.88
N LYS A 94 -2.86 18.62 -3.72
CA LYS A 94 -4.18 19.22 -3.58
C LYS A 94 -5.29 18.17 -3.66
N ARG A 95 -5.19 17.22 -4.60
CA ARG A 95 -6.18 16.16 -4.77
C ARG A 95 -6.22 15.22 -3.57
N ILE A 96 -5.07 14.76 -3.09
CA ILE A 96 -4.97 13.89 -1.92
C ILE A 96 -5.57 14.57 -0.68
N ILE A 97 -5.18 15.82 -0.41
CA ILE A 97 -5.68 16.57 0.75
C ILE A 97 -7.20 16.76 0.67
N ASN A 98 -7.72 17.16 -0.51
CA ASN A 98 -9.16 17.38 -0.68
C ASN A 98 -9.97 16.12 -0.46
N PHE A 99 -9.52 14.99 -1.03
CA PHE A 99 -10.18 13.70 -0.85
C PHE A 99 -10.21 13.30 0.63
N HIS A 100 -9.05 13.30 1.29
CA HIS A 100 -8.98 12.85 2.68
C HIS A 100 -9.65 13.81 3.68
N LYS A 101 -9.73 15.11 3.38
CA LYS A 101 -10.55 16.03 4.16
C LYS A 101 -12.04 15.72 4.04
N ALA A 102 -12.51 15.33 2.85
CA ALA A 102 -13.92 15.03 2.60
C ALA A 102 -14.40 13.76 3.34
N ILE A 103 -13.49 12.78 3.54
CA ILE A 103 -13.82 11.51 4.22
C ILE A 103 -13.42 11.50 5.70
N LYS A 104 -12.97 12.63 6.26
CA LYS A 104 -12.52 12.70 7.65
C LYS A 104 -13.66 12.38 8.62
N THR A 105 -13.43 11.37 9.47
CA THR A 105 -14.36 10.96 10.51
C THR A 105 -14.39 11.98 11.66
N SER A 106 -15.57 12.28 12.16
CA SER A 106 -15.80 13.13 13.34
C SER A 106 -16.02 12.29 14.59
N ASP A 107 -15.81 12.91 15.75
CA ASP A 107 -16.19 12.30 17.03
C ASP A 107 -17.69 12.05 17.08
N LEU A 108 -18.06 10.88 17.58
CA LEU A 108 -19.45 10.53 17.86
C LEU A 108 -19.71 10.73 19.36
N LYS A 109 -20.75 11.49 19.68
CA LYS A 109 -21.23 11.69 21.03
C LYS A 109 -22.76 11.56 21.04
N THR A 110 -23.26 10.71 21.93
CA THR A 110 -24.71 10.51 22.15
C THR A 110 -25.02 10.45 23.63
N LYS A 111 -26.29 10.51 23.97
CA LYS A 111 -26.83 10.40 25.36
C LYS A 111 -27.98 9.43 25.33
N ASP A 112 -28.22 8.77 26.48
CA ASP A 112 -29.42 7.99 26.70
C ASP A 112 -29.96 8.22 28.11
N GLY A 113 -30.96 7.42 28.54
CA GLY A 113 -31.56 7.56 29.86
C GLY A 113 -30.64 7.23 31.05
N ILE A 114 -29.53 6.53 30.81
CA ILE A 114 -28.57 6.03 31.81
C ILE A 114 -27.27 6.82 31.78
N PHE A 115 -26.75 7.12 30.58
CA PHE A 115 -25.47 7.77 30.38
C PHE A 115 -25.61 9.25 29.99
N ASN A 116 -24.79 10.11 30.56
CA ASN A 116 -24.61 11.49 30.14
C ASN A 116 -23.85 11.58 28.85
N LEU A 117 -22.90 10.67 28.64
CA LEU A 117 -22.07 10.61 27.43
C LEU A 117 -21.77 9.16 27.09
N LEU A 118 -22.12 8.78 25.88
CA LEU A 118 -21.66 7.59 25.17
C LEU A 118 -21.02 8.06 23.88
N GLY A 119 -19.79 7.64 23.60
CA GLY A 119 -19.17 8.12 22.39
C GLY A 119 -17.86 7.47 22.02
N GLN A 120 -17.34 7.95 20.89
CA GLN A 120 -16.00 7.66 20.40
C GLN A 120 -15.30 8.96 20.06
N ILE A 121 -14.08 9.13 20.57
CA ILE A 121 -13.20 10.22 20.20
C ILE A 121 -12.03 9.68 19.38
N HIS A 122 -11.59 10.46 18.41
CA HIS A 122 -10.50 10.12 17.50
C HIS A 122 -9.28 10.98 17.83
N LYS A 123 -8.16 10.32 18.13
CA LYS A 123 -6.87 11.00 18.38
C LYS A 123 -5.88 10.63 17.29
N PRO A 124 -5.16 11.62 16.72
CA PRO A 124 -4.07 11.33 15.81
C PRO A 124 -2.98 10.49 16.49
N ILE A 125 -2.40 9.56 15.74
CA ILE A 125 -1.15 8.89 16.14
C ILE A 125 -0.04 9.94 16.03
N ASP A 126 0.72 10.16 17.08
CA ASP A 126 1.66 11.27 17.17
C ASP A 126 2.89 11.07 16.27
N ARG A 127 3.53 9.89 16.32
CA ARG A 127 4.79 9.59 15.64
C ARG A 127 4.64 8.51 14.58
N ILE A 128 4.80 8.91 13.33
CA ILE A 128 4.65 8.06 12.16
C ILE A 128 6.01 7.81 11.51
N GLY A 129 6.34 6.53 11.31
CA GLY A 129 7.43 6.10 10.44
C GLY A 129 6.91 5.82 9.03
N LEU A 130 7.48 6.44 8.01
CA LEU A 130 7.17 6.18 6.61
C LEU A 130 8.35 5.52 5.93
N TYR A 131 8.11 4.42 5.26
CA TYR A 131 9.08 3.78 4.39
C TYR A 131 8.70 4.05 2.92
N ALA A 132 9.62 4.62 2.15
CA ALA A 132 9.44 4.80 0.71
C ALA A 132 10.52 4.03 -0.05
N PRO A 133 10.17 3.15 -1.01
CA PRO A 133 11.16 2.47 -1.84
C PRO A 133 11.95 3.48 -2.68
N GLY A 134 13.26 3.25 -2.89
CA GLY A 134 14.10 4.18 -3.65
C GLY A 134 15.31 3.53 -4.34
N GLY A 135 15.42 2.18 -4.32
CA GLY A 135 16.61 1.48 -4.85
C GLY A 135 16.65 1.40 -6.38
N LYS A 136 15.67 0.75 -7.02
CA LYS A 136 15.61 0.57 -8.49
C LYS A 136 14.79 1.65 -9.19
N ALA A 137 13.78 2.18 -8.53
CA ALA A 137 12.92 3.27 -8.99
C ALA A 137 12.63 4.20 -7.82
N VAL A 138 12.29 5.44 -8.13
CA VAL A 138 11.98 6.49 -7.14
C VAL A 138 10.47 6.68 -7.10
N TYR A 139 9.89 6.61 -5.90
CA TYR A 139 8.43 6.68 -5.72
C TYR A 139 8.02 7.89 -4.85
N PRO A 140 8.08 9.12 -5.38
CA PRO A 140 7.62 10.32 -4.66
C PRO A 140 6.14 10.23 -4.31
N SER A 141 5.34 9.52 -5.11
CA SER A 141 3.92 9.27 -4.84
C SER A 141 3.69 8.55 -3.51
N SER A 142 4.52 7.55 -3.15
CA SER A 142 4.42 6.86 -1.86
C SER A 142 4.59 7.80 -0.67
N ILE A 143 5.44 8.82 -0.78
CA ILE A 143 5.58 9.86 0.25
C ILE A 143 4.29 10.69 0.35
N LEU A 144 3.77 11.18 -0.79
CA LEU A 144 2.57 12.01 -0.79
C LEU A 144 1.35 11.23 -0.29
N MET A 145 1.16 10.00 -0.76
CA MET A 145 0.00 9.15 -0.46
C MET A 145 -0.06 8.66 1.00
N THR A 146 1.01 8.82 1.76
CA THR A 146 1.06 8.47 3.19
C THR A 146 1.22 9.71 4.08
N ALA A 147 2.21 10.54 3.82
CA ALA A 147 2.51 11.70 4.69
C ALA A 147 1.40 12.76 4.68
N LEU A 148 0.79 13.04 3.51
CA LEU A 148 -0.30 14.00 3.45
C LEU A 148 -1.54 13.51 4.19
N VAL A 149 -1.83 12.21 4.15
CA VAL A 149 -2.93 11.60 4.90
C VAL A 149 -2.67 11.71 6.40
N ALA A 150 -1.44 11.37 6.85
CA ALA A 150 -1.01 11.55 8.23
C ALA A 150 -1.15 13.01 8.71
N ARG A 151 -0.80 13.99 7.86
CA ARG A 151 -0.96 15.42 8.17
C ARG A 151 -2.43 15.84 8.26
N VAL A 152 -3.29 15.36 7.37
CA VAL A 152 -4.74 15.62 7.43
C VAL A 152 -5.36 15.00 8.68
N ALA A 153 -4.88 13.84 9.12
CA ALA A 153 -5.27 13.21 10.38
C ALA A 153 -4.84 14.04 11.60
N GLY A 154 -3.68 14.73 11.52
CA GLY A 154 -3.14 15.57 12.59
C GLY A 154 -1.89 15.01 13.26
N SER A 155 -1.19 14.04 12.65
CA SER A 155 0.06 13.48 13.19
C SER A 155 1.14 14.57 13.33
N LYS A 156 1.83 14.61 14.48
CA LYS A 156 2.77 15.67 14.83
C LYS A 156 4.14 15.46 14.20
N GLU A 157 4.67 14.25 14.30
CA GLU A 157 5.99 13.86 13.83
C GLU A 157 5.85 12.77 12.75
N ILE A 158 6.42 13.04 11.57
CA ILE A 158 6.43 12.11 10.44
C ILE A 158 7.87 11.97 9.97
N ASN A 159 8.44 10.79 10.15
CA ASN A 159 9.83 10.48 9.81
C ASN A 159 9.86 9.58 8.58
N LEU A 160 10.56 10.01 7.53
CA LEU A 160 10.69 9.29 6.27
C LEU A 160 11.99 8.48 6.24
N PHE A 161 11.91 7.22 5.86
CA PHE A 161 13.05 6.35 5.59
C PHE A 161 13.03 5.91 4.13
N PHE A 162 14.14 6.08 3.42
CA PHE A 162 14.24 5.74 2.02
C PHE A 162 15.69 5.43 1.63
N PRO A 163 15.96 4.36 0.88
CA PRO A 163 17.27 4.16 0.27
C PRO A 163 17.38 5.04 -0.98
N SER A 164 18.52 5.66 -1.19
CA SER A 164 18.76 6.43 -2.42
C SER A 164 20.10 6.05 -3.04
N SER A 165 20.07 5.74 -4.33
CA SER A 165 21.23 5.34 -5.13
C SER A 165 21.86 6.48 -5.94
N SER A 166 21.22 7.66 -6.01
CA SER A 166 21.72 8.81 -6.77
C SER A 166 21.29 10.14 -6.18
N GLU A 167 22.10 11.20 -6.41
CA GLU A 167 21.77 12.54 -5.95
C GLU A 167 20.46 13.08 -6.54
N LYS A 168 20.18 12.78 -7.81
CA LYS A 168 18.92 13.19 -8.46
C LYS A 168 17.71 12.54 -7.79
N ALA A 169 17.78 11.24 -7.51
CA ALA A 169 16.74 10.51 -6.79
C ALA A 169 16.55 11.06 -5.36
N LYS A 170 17.64 11.29 -4.65
CA LYS A 170 17.64 11.87 -3.31
C LYS A 170 17.01 13.25 -3.28
N THR A 171 17.39 14.13 -4.21
CA THR A 171 16.80 15.48 -4.34
C THR A 171 15.29 15.42 -4.56
N LEU A 172 14.80 14.53 -5.42
CA LEU A 172 13.37 14.36 -5.68
C LEU A 172 12.63 13.87 -4.43
N MET A 173 13.17 12.86 -3.73
CA MET A 173 12.55 12.31 -2.51
C MET A 173 12.50 13.35 -1.39
N LEU A 174 13.62 14.05 -1.13
CA LEU A 174 13.70 15.08 -0.08
C LEU A 174 12.84 16.30 -0.40
N GLY A 175 12.83 16.75 -1.67
CA GLY A 175 11.94 17.81 -2.13
C GLY A 175 10.46 17.47 -1.98
N THR A 176 10.09 16.23 -2.32
CA THR A 176 8.73 15.73 -2.10
C THR A 176 8.40 15.63 -0.61
N ALA A 177 9.35 15.20 0.21
CA ALA A 177 9.22 15.14 1.67
C ALA A 177 8.94 16.53 2.28
N HIS A 178 9.62 17.60 1.78
CA HIS A 178 9.30 18.95 2.16
C HIS A 178 7.85 19.32 1.86
N LEU A 179 7.41 19.08 0.62
CA LEU A 179 6.05 19.36 0.17
C LEU A 179 4.98 18.60 0.98
N ALA A 180 5.28 17.37 1.40
CA ALA A 180 4.42 16.53 2.21
C ALA A 180 4.44 16.89 3.70
N GLY A 181 5.32 17.78 4.15
CA GLY A 181 5.44 18.18 5.54
C GLY A 181 6.12 17.15 6.44
N ILE A 182 7.05 16.35 5.91
CA ILE A 182 7.89 15.42 6.68
C ILE A 182 8.70 16.21 7.73
N THR A 183 8.88 15.61 8.91
CA THR A 183 9.62 16.22 10.02
C THR A 183 11.12 15.99 9.86
N ASN A 184 11.52 14.73 9.69
CA ASN A 184 12.89 14.30 9.42
C ASN A 184 12.88 13.23 8.33
N ALA A 185 13.97 13.14 7.56
CA ALA A 185 14.17 12.08 6.59
C ALA A 185 15.52 11.40 6.82
N TYR A 186 15.58 10.10 6.56
CA TYR A 186 16.76 9.25 6.79
C TYR A 186 17.03 8.40 5.56
N ASN A 187 18.27 8.43 5.08
CA ASN A 187 18.69 7.62 3.94
C ASN A 187 19.09 6.20 4.38
N PHE A 188 18.12 5.48 4.88
CA PHE A 188 18.27 4.05 5.25
C PHE A 188 17.18 3.22 4.59
N GLY A 189 17.51 2.02 4.12
CA GLY A 189 16.62 1.09 3.45
C GLY A 189 16.39 -0.21 4.23
N GLY A 190 15.64 -1.13 3.62
CA GLY A 190 15.53 -2.52 4.07
C GLY A 190 14.99 -2.77 5.48
N ALA A 191 15.28 -3.97 5.98
CA ALA A 191 14.80 -4.41 7.29
C ALA A 191 15.40 -3.61 8.46
N HIS A 192 16.61 -3.06 8.31
CA HIS A 192 17.25 -2.24 9.35
C HIS A 192 16.59 -0.88 9.52
N ALA A 193 16.07 -0.28 8.45
CA ALA A 193 15.25 0.92 8.54
C ALA A 193 13.93 0.66 9.31
N ILE A 194 13.26 -0.47 9.03
CA ILE A 194 12.06 -0.88 9.77
C ILE A 194 12.37 -1.10 11.26
N ALA A 195 13.51 -1.75 11.56
CA ALA A 195 13.94 -1.95 12.95
C ALA A 195 14.22 -0.61 13.67
N ALA A 196 14.88 0.34 13.01
CA ALA A 196 15.16 1.67 13.56
C ALA A 196 13.83 2.44 13.83
N MET A 197 12.86 2.39 12.91
CA MET A 197 11.53 2.96 13.14
C MET A 197 10.80 2.31 14.33
N ALA A 198 10.89 0.98 14.44
CA ALA A 198 10.15 0.22 15.45
C ALA A 198 10.67 0.40 16.87
N TYR A 199 11.99 0.46 17.03
CA TYR A 199 12.62 0.47 18.37
C TYR A 199 13.28 1.79 18.72
N GLY A 200 13.52 2.65 17.74
CA GLY A 200 14.37 3.82 17.90
C GLY A 200 15.85 3.43 17.93
N THR A 201 16.69 4.45 17.95
CA THR A 201 18.13 4.36 18.20
C THR A 201 18.54 5.57 19.05
N GLU A 202 19.84 5.78 19.27
CA GLU A 202 20.32 6.96 20.00
C GLU A 202 19.94 8.28 19.29
N THR A 203 19.88 8.27 17.95
CA THR A 203 19.58 9.45 17.12
C THR A 203 18.17 9.46 16.56
N ILE A 204 17.53 8.31 16.40
CA ILE A 204 16.23 8.14 15.73
C ILE A 204 15.14 7.84 16.76
N SER A 205 14.11 8.69 16.81
CA SER A 205 12.95 8.47 17.68
C SER A 205 12.13 7.27 17.22
N LYS A 206 11.66 6.45 18.18
CA LYS A 206 10.71 5.35 17.95
C LYS A 206 9.41 5.89 17.35
N SER A 207 8.90 5.20 16.34
CA SER A 207 7.56 5.46 15.76
C SER A 207 6.48 4.67 16.50
N ASP A 208 5.25 5.19 16.48
CA ASP A 208 4.07 4.50 17.03
C ASP A 208 3.41 3.60 15.97
N LYS A 209 3.49 3.99 14.68
CA LYS A 209 3.01 3.17 13.55
C LYS A 209 3.89 3.39 12.30
N ILE A 210 4.12 2.31 11.55
CA ILE A 210 4.97 2.30 10.35
C ILE A 210 4.10 2.06 9.12
N PHE A 211 4.31 2.88 8.09
CA PHE A 211 3.61 2.84 6.81
C PHE A 211 4.56 2.71 5.63
N GLY A 212 4.05 2.21 4.53
CA GLY A 212 4.71 2.21 3.24
C GLY A 212 5.09 0.82 2.73
N PRO A 213 5.08 0.65 1.39
CA PRO A 213 5.43 -0.59 0.73
C PRO A 213 6.94 -0.80 0.71
N GLY A 214 7.38 -2.04 0.53
CA GLY A 214 8.78 -2.38 0.38
C GLY A 214 8.98 -3.79 -0.17
N ASN A 215 10.23 -4.18 -0.34
CA ASN A 215 10.58 -5.54 -0.80
C ASN A 215 10.28 -6.60 0.29
N ASN A 216 10.52 -7.86 -0.03
CA ASN A 216 10.25 -8.99 0.87
C ASN A 216 10.95 -8.87 2.24
N TYR A 217 12.13 -8.22 2.33
CA TYR A 217 12.82 -7.98 3.60
C TYR A 217 12.11 -6.93 4.45
N VAL A 218 11.59 -5.88 3.81
CA VAL A 218 10.78 -4.84 4.47
C VAL A 218 9.45 -5.41 4.95
N ALA A 219 8.76 -6.16 4.10
CA ALA A 219 7.49 -6.81 4.44
C ALA A 219 7.66 -7.80 5.61
N GLU A 220 8.71 -8.62 5.58
CA GLU A 220 9.02 -9.55 6.67
C GLU A 220 9.44 -8.82 7.96
N ALA A 221 10.19 -7.72 7.85
CA ALA A 221 10.55 -6.91 9.01
C ALA A 221 9.32 -6.29 9.66
N LYS A 222 8.40 -5.69 8.88
CA LYS A 222 7.12 -5.18 9.38
C LYS A 222 6.33 -6.26 10.11
N ARG A 223 6.33 -7.48 9.58
CA ARG A 223 5.65 -8.62 10.20
C ARG A 223 6.24 -9.00 11.56
N GLN A 224 7.58 -8.94 11.69
CA GLN A 224 8.25 -9.32 12.94
C GLN A 224 8.19 -8.23 14.02
N VAL A 225 8.03 -6.96 13.65
CA VAL A 225 7.90 -5.86 14.61
C VAL A 225 6.44 -5.54 14.97
N PHE A 226 5.47 -6.13 14.27
CA PHE A 226 4.05 -5.93 14.57
C PHE A 226 3.71 -6.45 15.98
N GLY A 227 3.09 -5.60 16.78
CA GLY A 227 2.84 -5.80 18.19
C GLY A 227 3.74 -4.92 19.07
N ASP A 228 5.02 -4.71 18.72
CA ASP A 228 5.90 -3.72 19.37
C ASP A 228 5.67 -2.31 18.78
N VAL A 229 5.20 -2.24 17.53
CA VAL A 229 4.81 -1.04 16.78
C VAL A 229 3.63 -1.37 15.86
N GLY A 230 2.74 -0.42 15.59
CA GLY A 230 1.69 -0.59 14.59
C GLY A 230 2.26 -0.62 13.17
N ILE A 231 1.55 -1.27 12.25
CA ILE A 231 1.87 -1.23 10.80
C ILE A 231 0.60 -0.94 9.98
N ASP A 232 0.76 -0.52 8.72
CA ASP A 232 -0.34 -0.40 7.76
C ASP A 232 -0.82 -1.77 7.28
N SER A 233 0.02 -2.47 6.49
CA SER A 233 -0.31 -3.78 5.91
C SER A 233 0.96 -4.55 5.54
N PHE A 234 0.77 -5.80 5.13
CA PHE A 234 1.84 -6.63 4.55
C PHE A 234 1.79 -6.50 3.03
N ALA A 235 2.68 -5.68 2.46
CA ALA A 235 2.78 -5.55 1.02
C ALA A 235 3.27 -6.85 0.36
N GLY A 236 2.59 -7.25 -0.68
CA GLY A 236 3.01 -8.31 -1.60
C GLY A 236 3.35 -7.74 -2.98
N PRO A 237 3.58 -8.62 -3.98
CA PRO A 237 3.72 -8.19 -5.36
C PRO A 237 2.48 -7.42 -5.83
N SER A 238 2.67 -6.41 -6.67
CA SER A 238 1.57 -5.64 -7.24
C SER A 238 0.68 -6.50 -8.14
N GLU A 239 -0.64 -6.24 -8.08
CA GLU A 239 -1.65 -7.06 -8.74
C GLU A 239 -2.68 -6.19 -9.47
N VAL A 240 -3.02 -6.57 -10.71
CA VAL A 240 -4.18 -6.03 -11.43
C VAL A 240 -5.08 -7.16 -11.89
N LEU A 241 -6.40 -6.97 -11.72
CA LEU A 241 -7.41 -7.79 -12.35
C LEU A 241 -8.29 -6.91 -13.23
N ILE A 242 -8.41 -7.23 -14.50
CA ILE A 242 -9.25 -6.50 -15.45
C ILE A 242 -10.38 -7.39 -15.90
N ILE A 243 -11.62 -6.93 -15.76
CA ILE A 243 -12.83 -7.58 -16.28
C ILE A 243 -13.31 -6.81 -17.50
N SER A 244 -13.49 -7.49 -18.65
CA SER A 244 -13.96 -6.82 -19.85
C SER A 244 -14.87 -7.70 -20.71
N ASP A 245 -15.87 -7.06 -21.36
CA ASP A 245 -16.68 -7.67 -22.42
C ASP A 245 -16.29 -7.19 -23.82
N LYS A 246 -15.20 -6.38 -23.94
CA LYS A 246 -14.68 -5.89 -25.24
C LYS A 246 -14.29 -7.02 -26.15
N LYS A 247 -14.49 -6.81 -27.44
CA LYS A 247 -14.11 -7.76 -28.50
C LYS A 247 -13.05 -7.20 -29.44
N LYS A 248 -12.82 -5.89 -29.43
CA LYS A 248 -11.89 -5.13 -30.29
C LYS A 248 -11.34 -3.92 -29.53
N GLY A 249 -10.26 -3.31 -30.02
CA GLY A 249 -9.66 -2.10 -29.44
C GLY A 249 -9.03 -2.38 -28.08
N PHE A 250 -8.00 -3.21 -28.06
CA PHE A 250 -7.34 -3.66 -26.83
C PHE A 250 -6.08 -2.85 -26.49
N GLU A 251 -5.79 -1.76 -27.21
CA GLU A 251 -4.56 -0.98 -27.08
C GLU A 251 -4.38 -0.46 -25.65
N GLN A 252 -5.42 0.15 -25.11
CA GLN A 252 -5.39 0.70 -23.75
C GLN A 252 -5.38 -0.41 -22.68
N LEU A 253 -6.18 -1.45 -22.86
CA LEU A 253 -6.23 -2.58 -21.93
C LEU A 253 -4.90 -3.34 -21.88
N ALA A 254 -4.22 -3.50 -23.03
CA ALA A 254 -2.89 -4.07 -23.10
C ALA A 254 -1.88 -3.18 -22.36
N ALA A 255 -1.96 -1.85 -22.56
CA ALA A 255 -1.12 -0.89 -21.84
C ALA A 255 -1.33 -0.95 -20.32
N ASP A 256 -2.57 -1.10 -19.84
CA ASP A 256 -2.89 -1.24 -18.41
C ASP A 256 -2.28 -2.52 -17.79
N LEU A 257 -2.36 -3.65 -18.50
CA LEU A 257 -1.71 -4.89 -18.08
C LEU A 257 -0.17 -4.77 -18.06
N ILE A 258 0.40 -4.07 -19.03
CA ILE A 258 1.85 -3.82 -19.14
C ILE A 258 2.30 -2.89 -18.03
N ALA A 259 1.57 -1.80 -17.76
CA ALA A 259 1.86 -0.87 -16.68
C ALA A 259 1.97 -1.57 -15.33
N GLN A 260 1.13 -2.58 -15.08
CA GLN A 260 1.24 -3.42 -13.87
C GLN A 260 2.40 -4.41 -13.96
N ALA A 261 2.60 -5.07 -15.10
CA ALA A 261 3.63 -6.08 -15.27
C ALA A 261 5.06 -5.52 -15.19
N GLU A 262 5.27 -4.24 -15.53
CA GLU A 262 6.59 -3.61 -15.47
C GLU A 262 7.10 -3.33 -14.05
N HIS A 263 6.23 -3.34 -13.02
CA HIS A 263 6.64 -3.11 -11.63
C HIS A 263 7.66 -4.16 -11.15
N GLY A 264 7.50 -5.44 -11.54
CA GLY A 264 8.42 -6.50 -11.17
C GLY A 264 8.11 -7.83 -11.86
N GLU A 265 9.10 -8.74 -11.89
CA GLU A 265 8.91 -10.08 -12.46
C GLU A 265 7.88 -10.94 -11.70
N ASP A 266 7.55 -10.55 -10.47
CA ASP A 266 6.58 -11.20 -9.58
C ASP A 266 5.18 -10.53 -9.63
N SER A 267 5.01 -9.46 -10.40
CA SER A 267 3.71 -8.81 -10.63
C SER A 267 2.69 -9.80 -11.22
N LYS A 268 1.42 -9.65 -10.81
CA LYS A 268 0.33 -10.50 -11.27
C LYS A 268 -0.67 -9.71 -12.10
N CYS A 269 -0.94 -10.19 -13.31
CA CYS A 269 -1.92 -9.60 -14.23
C CYS A 269 -2.98 -10.64 -14.57
N ILE A 270 -4.20 -10.44 -14.08
CA ILE A 270 -5.33 -11.33 -14.36
C ILE A 270 -6.29 -10.60 -15.29
N PHE A 271 -6.64 -11.23 -16.37
CA PHE A 271 -7.64 -10.73 -17.30
C PHE A 271 -8.85 -11.67 -17.38
N ILE A 272 -10.05 -11.15 -17.23
CA ILE A 272 -11.31 -11.88 -17.33
C ILE A 272 -12.08 -11.37 -18.55
N GLN A 273 -12.20 -12.22 -19.56
CA GLN A 273 -13.00 -11.96 -20.75
C GLN A 273 -14.42 -12.50 -20.55
N ILE A 274 -15.41 -11.62 -20.56
CA ILE A 274 -16.83 -12.00 -20.56
C ILE A 274 -17.26 -12.33 -21.99
N GLY A 275 -17.86 -13.52 -22.17
CA GLY A 275 -18.32 -14.02 -23.47
C GLY A 275 -17.18 -14.51 -24.36
N LYS A 276 -17.54 -14.97 -25.57
CA LYS A 276 -16.60 -15.54 -26.55
C LYS A 276 -15.86 -14.46 -27.35
N GLY A 277 -14.62 -14.75 -27.78
CA GLY A 277 -13.80 -13.87 -28.63
C GLY A 277 -12.99 -12.82 -27.86
N GLY A 278 -12.13 -12.08 -28.56
CA GLY A 278 -11.32 -10.97 -28.04
C GLY A 278 -9.93 -11.37 -27.52
N LEU A 279 -9.74 -12.52 -26.88
CA LEU A 279 -8.45 -12.91 -26.31
C LEU A 279 -7.30 -12.98 -27.34
N GLY A 280 -7.59 -13.42 -28.57
CA GLY A 280 -6.56 -13.52 -29.62
C GLY A 280 -6.00 -12.13 -30.02
N ASP A 281 -6.89 -11.14 -30.14
CA ASP A 281 -6.49 -9.78 -30.52
C ASP A 281 -5.78 -9.07 -29.36
N LEU A 282 -6.22 -9.29 -28.11
CA LEU A 282 -5.49 -8.82 -26.93
C LEU A 282 -4.06 -9.38 -26.86
N PHE A 283 -3.88 -10.67 -27.19
CA PHE A 283 -2.54 -11.28 -27.20
C PHE A 283 -1.63 -10.65 -28.24
N LYS A 284 -2.13 -10.42 -29.48
CA LYS A 284 -1.37 -9.76 -30.53
C LYS A 284 -0.93 -8.35 -30.10
N GLU A 285 -1.84 -7.62 -29.47
CA GLU A 285 -1.55 -6.27 -29.01
C GLU A 285 -0.54 -6.25 -27.84
N LEU A 286 -0.65 -7.18 -26.89
CA LEU A 286 0.34 -7.35 -25.83
C LEU A 286 1.73 -7.68 -26.39
N GLU A 287 1.83 -8.60 -27.36
CA GLU A 287 3.11 -8.95 -28.00
C GLU A 287 3.76 -7.74 -28.68
N ARG A 288 2.96 -6.93 -29.37
CA ARG A 288 3.42 -5.70 -30.00
C ARG A 288 3.98 -4.72 -28.96
N GLN A 289 3.19 -4.37 -27.95
CA GLN A 289 3.57 -3.37 -26.94
C GLN A 289 4.74 -3.84 -26.06
N VAL A 290 4.78 -5.11 -25.65
CA VAL A 290 5.88 -5.68 -24.86
C VAL A 290 7.20 -5.60 -25.59
N THR A 291 7.15 -5.74 -26.93
CA THR A 291 8.35 -5.63 -27.78
C THR A 291 8.93 -4.21 -27.80
N GLU A 292 8.06 -3.22 -27.76
CA GLU A 292 8.40 -1.79 -27.80
C GLU A 292 8.74 -1.24 -26.41
N ALA A 293 8.34 -1.94 -25.33
CA ALA A 293 8.49 -1.46 -23.96
C ALA A 293 9.94 -1.48 -23.46
N PRO A 294 10.43 -0.44 -22.79
CA PRO A 294 11.81 -0.36 -22.26
C PRO A 294 12.15 -1.53 -21.30
N ARG A 295 11.15 -2.04 -20.55
CA ARG A 295 11.30 -3.16 -19.60
C ARG A 295 10.71 -4.47 -20.11
N GLY A 296 10.68 -4.69 -21.41
CA GLY A 296 10.03 -5.82 -22.08
C GLY A 296 10.38 -7.20 -21.49
N LYS A 297 11.63 -7.42 -21.04
CA LYS A 297 12.04 -8.67 -20.36
C LYS A 297 11.32 -8.91 -19.03
N THR A 298 11.25 -7.89 -18.20
CA THR A 298 10.54 -7.94 -16.89
C THR A 298 9.05 -8.18 -17.12
N ILE A 299 8.43 -7.41 -18.03
CA ILE A 299 7.03 -7.50 -18.40
C ILE A 299 6.70 -8.91 -18.89
N LYS A 300 7.50 -9.43 -19.83
CA LYS A 300 7.34 -10.78 -20.37
C LYS A 300 7.38 -11.83 -19.26
N THR A 301 8.36 -11.75 -18.36
CA THR A 301 8.50 -12.69 -17.25
C THR A 301 7.27 -12.66 -16.33
N ALA A 302 6.78 -11.48 -15.96
CA ALA A 302 5.58 -11.32 -15.13
C ALA A 302 4.34 -11.91 -15.80
N LEU A 303 4.12 -11.58 -17.09
CA LEU A 303 2.97 -12.09 -17.86
C LEU A 303 2.99 -13.61 -18.05
N GLU A 304 4.15 -14.21 -18.28
CA GLU A 304 4.26 -15.66 -18.53
C GLU A 304 4.20 -16.50 -17.26
N LYS A 305 4.77 -16.01 -16.14
CA LYS A 305 4.88 -16.79 -14.89
C LYS A 305 3.72 -16.59 -13.94
N ASN A 306 3.22 -15.36 -13.81
CA ASN A 306 2.32 -14.98 -12.73
C ASN A 306 0.94 -14.51 -13.21
N SER A 307 0.69 -14.52 -14.52
CA SER A 307 -0.56 -14.02 -15.08
C SER A 307 -1.49 -15.13 -15.54
N MET A 308 -2.80 -14.82 -15.58
CA MET A 308 -3.82 -15.76 -16.01
C MET A 308 -4.91 -15.02 -16.78
N PHE A 309 -5.25 -15.52 -17.98
CA PHE A 309 -6.34 -14.98 -18.78
C PHE A 309 -7.49 -15.99 -18.78
N ILE A 310 -8.66 -15.53 -18.34
CA ILE A 310 -9.80 -16.38 -17.99
C ILE A 310 -10.98 -16.01 -18.89
N GLN A 311 -11.59 -16.98 -19.52
CA GLN A 311 -12.83 -16.80 -20.25
C GLN A 311 -14.01 -17.25 -19.40
N VAL A 312 -15.00 -16.34 -19.23
CA VAL A 312 -16.23 -16.57 -18.48
C VAL A 312 -17.47 -16.32 -19.34
N LYS A 313 -18.61 -16.84 -18.94
CA LYS A 313 -19.86 -16.71 -19.70
C LYS A 313 -20.55 -15.36 -19.46
N ASN A 314 -20.52 -14.87 -18.22
CA ASN A 314 -21.26 -13.71 -17.75
C ASN A 314 -20.56 -12.99 -16.60
N LEU A 315 -21.15 -11.90 -16.15
CA LEU A 315 -20.62 -11.06 -15.07
C LEU A 315 -20.59 -11.80 -13.72
N GLU A 316 -21.53 -12.72 -13.46
CA GLU A 316 -21.59 -13.48 -12.22
C GLU A 316 -20.34 -14.37 -12.05
N GLU A 317 -19.95 -15.09 -13.10
CA GLU A 317 -18.72 -15.87 -13.10
C GLU A 317 -17.47 -14.98 -12.95
N ALA A 318 -17.50 -13.76 -13.53
CA ALA A 318 -16.40 -12.78 -13.37
C ALA A 318 -16.29 -12.30 -11.93
N ILE A 319 -17.42 -11.98 -11.28
CA ILE A 319 -17.47 -11.57 -9.86
C ILE A 319 -16.94 -12.70 -8.97
N GLU A 320 -17.33 -13.93 -9.22
CA GLU A 320 -16.87 -15.08 -8.43
C GLU A 320 -15.35 -15.25 -8.51
N ILE A 321 -14.76 -15.19 -9.70
CA ILE A 321 -13.31 -15.26 -9.88
C ILE A 321 -12.63 -14.06 -9.22
N ASN A 322 -13.13 -12.83 -9.43
CA ASN A 322 -12.59 -11.65 -8.77
C ASN A 322 -12.55 -11.83 -7.25
N ASN A 323 -13.64 -12.30 -6.67
CA ASN A 323 -13.75 -12.47 -5.22
C ASN A 323 -12.88 -13.62 -4.69
N LEU A 324 -12.58 -14.63 -5.49
CA LEU A 324 -11.55 -15.63 -5.16
C LEU A 324 -10.15 -15.05 -5.17
N VAL A 325 -9.85 -14.10 -6.05
CA VAL A 325 -8.56 -13.42 -6.13
C VAL A 325 -8.45 -12.34 -5.05
N GLY A 326 -9.45 -11.48 -4.88
CA GLY A 326 -9.41 -10.28 -4.02
C GLY A 326 -8.23 -9.37 -4.39
N PRO A 327 -8.17 -8.85 -5.64
CA PRO A 327 -6.98 -8.19 -6.17
C PRO A 327 -6.71 -6.83 -5.51
N GLU A 328 -5.47 -6.36 -5.64
CA GLU A 328 -5.07 -4.99 -5.30
C GLU A 328 -5.87 -3.97 -6.13
N HIS A 329 -5.75 -4.06 -7.45
CA HIS A 329 -6.45 -3.20 -8.40
C HIS A 329 -7.46 -4.01 -9.21
N LEU A 330 -8.71 -3.57 -9.23
CA LEU A 330 -9.76 -4.09 -10.10
C LEU A 330 -10.16 -3.03 -11.10
N GLN A 331 -10.04 -3.32 -12.40
CA GLN A 331 -10.59 -2.49 -13.47
C GLN A 331 -11.78 -3.20 -14.12
N ILE A 332 -12.88 -2.49 -14.29
CA ILE A 332 -14.12 -3.02 -14.86
C ILE A 332 -14.46 -2.24 -16.14
N ILE A 333 -14.30 -2.91 -17.27
CA ILE A 333 -14.65 -2.39 -18.61
C ILE A 333 -15.83 -3.23 -19.12
N TYR A 334 -17.01 -2.93 -18.63
CA TYR A 334 -18.24 -3.67 -18.95
C TYR A 334 -19.34 -2.70 -19.37
N LYS A 335 -19.88 -2.89 -20.59
CA LYS A 335 -20.80 -1.93 -21.25
C LYS A 335 -22.02 -1.59 -20.39
N ASN A 336 -22.59 -2.57 -19.70
CA ASN A 336 -23.83 -2.41 -18.92
C ASN A 336 -23.55 -2.41 -17.40
N PHE A 337 -22.39 -1.93 -16.98
CA PHE A 337 -22.06 -1.85 -15.55
C PHE A 337 -22.94 -0.86 -14.81
N LYS A 338 -23.47 -1.28 -13.67
CA LYS A 338 -24.29 -0.45 -12.77
C LYS A 338 -23.53 -0.23 -11.46
N GLU A 339 -23.54 1.00 -10.96
CA GLU A 339 -22.88 1.38 -9.71
C GLU A 339 -23.33 0.53 -8.51
N SER A 340 -24.61 0.10 -8.48
CA SER A 340 -25.16 -0.78 -7.45
C SER A 340 -24.42 -2.13 -7.32
N LEU A 341 -23.67 -2.53 -8.34
CA LEU A 341 -22.89 -3.76 -8.33
C LEU A 341 -21.53 -3.62 -7.60
N LEU A 342 -21.05 -2.40 -7.33
CA LEU A 342 -19.74 -2.16 -6.72
C LEU A 342 -19.53 -2.95 -5.42
N LYS A 343 -20.55 -2.99 -4.56
CA LYS A 343 -20.48 -3.71 -3.27
C LYS A 343 -20.34 -5.23 -3.39
N ARG A 344 -20.49 -5.79 -4.59
CA ARG A 344 -20.34 -7.22 -4.84
C ARG A 344 -18.90 -7.66 -5.08
N PHE A 345 -18.01 -6.71 -5.31
CA PHE A 345 -16.59 -6.96 -5.61
C PHE A 345 -15.71 -6.80 -4.38
N ILE A 346 -14.77 -7.72 -4.21
CA ILE A 346 -13.69 -7.63 -3.24
C ILE A 346 -12.43 -7.19 -4.00
N ALA A 347 -11.95 -5.98 -3.71
CA ALA A 347 -10.73 -5.42 -4.28
C ALA A 347 -10.16 -4.33 -3.38
N GLY A 348 -8.86 -4.04 -3.50
CA GLY A 348 -8.24 -2.92 -2.80
C GLY A 348 -8.69 -1.57 -3.37
N ALA A 349 -8.72 -1.44 -4.71
CA ALA A 349 -9.27 -0.29 -5.42
C ALA A 349 -10.06 -0.75 -6.65
N ILE A 350 -11.14 -0.02 -7.01
CA ILE A 350 -11.99 -0.33 -8.17
C ILE A 350 -11.99 0.85 -9.13
N PHE A 351 -11.68 0.58 -10.39
CA PHE A 351 -11.67 1.54 -11.50
C PHE A 351 -12.75 1.13 -12.51
N VAL A 352 -13.72 1.99 -12.78
CA VAL A 352 -14.87 1.68 -13.65
C VAL A 352 -14.79 2.49 -14.93
N GLY A 353 -14.90 1.80 -16.06
CA GLY A 353 -14.87 2.40 -17.39
C GLY A 353 -13.53 2.30 -18.09
N GLU A 354 -13.54 2.51 -19.39
CA GLU A 354 -12.39 2.33 -20.27
C GLU A 354 -11.29 3.36 -20.00
N ASN A 355 -11.66 4.60 -19.66
CA ASN A 355 -10.72 5.69 -19.42
C ASN A 355 -10.21 5.77 -17.97
N ASN A 356 -10.61 4.84 -17.11
CA ASN A 356 -10.21 4.78 -15.71
C ASN A 356 -9.20 3.66 -15.49
N THR A 357 -7.93 3.99 -15.66
CA THR A 357 -6.82 3.05 -15.48
C THR A 357 -6.34 3.03 -14.02
N ALA A 358 -5.74 1.92 -13.56
CA ALA A 358 -5.11 1.83 -12.24
C ALA A 358 -4.04 2.92 -12.05
N VAL A 359 -3.34 3.30 -13.12
CA VAL A 359 -2.32 4.36 -13.13
C VAL A 359 -2.87 5.71 -12.64
N LEU A 360 -4.14 6.04 -12.92
CA LEU A 360 -4.75 7.27 -12.37
C LEU A 360 -4.84 7.23 -10.85
N GLY A 361 -5.09 6.05 -10.27
CA GLY A 361 -5.08 5.83 -8.82
C GLY A 361 -3.72 6.08 -8.21
N ASP A 362 -2.67 5.62 -8.88
CA ASP A 362 -1.30 5.73 -8.41
C ASP A 362 -0.80 7.16 -8.26
N TYR A 363 -1.34 8.10 -9.04
CA TYR A 363 -0.81 9.46 -9.08
C TYR A 363 -1.83 10.56 -8.77
N ALA A 364 -3.02 10.54 -9.36
CA ALA A 364 -3.83 11.74 -9.45
C ALA A 364 -5.28 11.62 -8.95
N ALA A 365 -5.78 10.44 -8.63
CA ALA A 365 -7.18 10.24 -8.23
C ALA A 365 -7.53 10.87 -6.88
N GLY A 366 -6.61 10.82 -5.91
CA GLY A 366 -6.81 11.37 -4.56
C GLY A 366 -6.80 10.33 -3.44
N PRO A 367 -7.51 9.18 -3.55
CA PRO A 367 -7.34 8.06 -2.64
C PRO A 367 -5.88 7.58 -2.58
N SER A 368 -5.45 7.03 -1.44
CA SER A 368 -4.10 6.47 -1.33
C SER A 368 -3.95 5.22 -2.19
N HIS A 369 -2.79 5.11 -2.85
CA HIS A 369 -2.39 3.92 -3.60
C HIS A 369 -1.67 2.87 -2.72
N VAL A 370 -1.56 3.08 -1.42
CA VAL A 370 -1.09 2.04 -0.50
C VAL A 370 -2.28 1.12 -0.20
N ILE A 371 -2.37 0.07 -0.98
CA ILE A 371 -3.55 -0.78 -1.13
C ILE A 371 -3.21 -2.20 -0.70
N PRO A 372 -4.15 -2.95 -0.10
CA PRO A 372 -3.90 -4.34 0.29
C PRO A 372 -3.68 -5.24 -0.92
N THR A 373 -2.65 -6.08 -0.85
CA THR A 373 -2.28 -7.07 -1.87
C THR A 373 -2.53 -8.49 -1.39
N ASN A 374 -2.35 -9.48 -2.27
CA ASN A 374 -2.42 -10.91 -1.90
C ASN A 374 -3.73 -11.32 -1.22
N SER A 375 -4.84 -10.92 -1.78
CA SER A 375 -6.20 -11.18 -1.27
C SER A 375 -6.51 -10.52 0.09
N ALA A 376 -5.64 -9.65 0.60
CA ALA A 376 -5.87 -8.97 1.88
C ALA A 376 -7.02 -7.96 1.82
N ALA A 377 -7.48 -7.57 0.62
CA ALA A 377 -8.67 -6.74 0.43
C ALA A 377 -9.96 -7.32 1.07
N ARG A 378 -9.94 -8.59 1.50
CA ARG A 378 -11.03 -9.24 2.25
C ARG A 378 -11.19 -8.74 3.69
N PHE A 379 -10.12 -8.22 4.29
CA PHE A 379 -10.06 -7.83 5.69
C PHE A 379 -9.21 -6.58 5.96
N SER A 380 -8.58 -6.03 4.93
CA SER A 380 -7.79 -4.81 4.99
C SER A 380 -8.28 -3.80 3.97
N SER A 381 -8.14 -2.53 4.29
CA SER A 381 -8.52 -1.39 3.43
C SER A 381 -7.30 -0.69 2.86
N PRO A 382 -7.44 0.12 1.80
CA PRO A 382 -6.43 1.10 1.40
C PRO A 382 -6.11 2.04 2.55
N VAL A 383 -4.88 2.53 2.61
CA VAL A 383 -4.48 3.52 3.61
C VAL A 383 -5.39 4.74 3.53
N SER A 384 -6.02 5.06 4.63
CA SER A 384 -6.97 6.15 4.79
C SER A 384 -6.66 6.96 6.05
N ILE A 385 -7.47 7.98 6.32
CA ILE A 385 -7.29 8.83 7.49
C ILE A 385 -7.45 8.06 8.81
N GLU A 386 -8.34 7.05 8.83
CA GLU A 386 -8.57 6.17 9.99
C GLU A 386 -7.32 5.41 10.42
N ASP A 387 -6.42 5.11 9.48
CA ASP A 387 -5.16 4.42 9.78
C ASP A 387 -4.20 5.23 10.63
N PHE A 388 -4.36 6.55 10.63
CA PHE A 388 -3.57 7.51 11.41
C PHE A 388 -4.29 8.00 12.67
N LEU A 389 -5.43 7.39 13.01
CA LEU A 389 -6.24 7.72 14.18
C LEU A 389 -6.34 6.53 15.12
N VAL A 390 -6.35 6.82 16.41
CA VAL A 390 -6.75 5.87 17.46
C VAL A 390 -8.13 6.25 17.96
N ARG A 391 -9.05 5.30 17.97
CA ARG A 391 -10.40 5.46 18.53
C ARG A 391 -10.40 5.10 20.00
N THR A 392 -10.99 5.96 20.82
CA THR A 392 -11.16 5.73 22.26
C THR A 392 -12.65 5.84 22.58
N SER A 393 -13.21 4.81 23.20
CA SER A 393 -14.58 4.85 23.72
C SER A 393 -14.64 5.71 24.98
N VAL A 394 -15.68 6.53 25.10
CA VAL A 394 -15.91 7.41 26.24
C VAL A 394 -17.30 7.13 26.80
N THR A 395 -17.35 6.89 28.10
CA THR A 395 -18.62 6.69 28.83
C THR A 395 -18.63 7.55 30.07
N GLU A 396 -19.75 8.23 30.35
CA GLU A 396 -20.01 8.97 31.56
C GLU A 396 -21.42 8.61 32.07
N ILE A 397 -21.53 8.08 33.27
CA ILE A 397 -22.82 7.72 33.85
C ILE A 397 -23.49 8.92 34.52
N LYS A 398 -24.80 9.03 34.40
CA LYS A 398 -25.59 10.14 34.90
C LYS A 398 -25.77 10.14 36.40
N SER A 399 -25.99 8.95 36.98
CA SER A 399 -26.20 8.76 38.41
C SER A 399 -25.91 7.32 38.83
N ILE A 400 -25.31 7.15 40.02
CA ILE A 400 -25.07 5.84 40.62
C ILE A 400 -26.36 5.04 40.81
N LYS A 401 -27.52 5.72 41.03
CA LYS A 401 -28.82 5.06 41.13
C LYS A 401 -29.20 4.26 39.88
N ASN A 402 -28.67 4.62 38.72
CA ASN A 402 -28.91 3.90 37.46
C ASN A 402 -28.05 2.63 37.31
N LEU A 403 -27.01 2.44 38.15
CA LEU A 403 -26.19 1.23 38.18
C LEU A 403 -26.96 -0.02 38.64
N SER A 404 -28.04 0.13 39.38
CA SER A 404 -28.89 -1.01 39.80
C SER A 404 -29.50 -1.78 38.62
N LEU A 405 -29.66 -1.12 37.46
CA LEU A 405 -30.14 -1.73 36.22
C LEU A 405 -29.05 -2.57 35.50
N ILE A 406 -27.78 -2.33 35.81
CA ILE A 406 -26.63 -3.02 35.19
C ILE A 406 -26.28 -4.27 35.99
N HIS A 407 -26.53 -4.29 37.32
CA HIS A 407 -26.28 -5.44 38.20
C HIS A 407 -27.18 -6.66 37.95
N ILE A 408 -28.22 -6.53 37.13
CA ILE A 408 -29.14 -7.63 36.82
C ILE A 408 -28.52 -8.70 35.90
N SER A 409 -27.36 -8.44 35.28
CA SER A 409 -26.77 -9.33 34.27
C SER A 409 -25.37 -9.88 34.61
N GLU A 410 -24.73 -9.50 35.71
CA GLU A 410 -23.49 -10.17 36.10
C GLU A 410 -23.83 -11.39 37.00
N PRO A 411 -23.44 -12.62 36.57
CA PRO A 411 -23.43 -13.74 37.48
C PRO A 411 -22.46 -13.40 38.61
N THR A 412 -22.98 -13.40 39.86
CA THR A 412 -22.17 -13.27 41.09
C THR A 412 -20.96 -14.20 40.97
N ARG A 413 -19.76 -13.63 40.87
CA ARG A 413 -18.53 -14.41 41.07
C ARG A 413 -18.60 -15.00 42.47
N PRO A 414 -18.44 -16.32 42.65
CA PRO A 414 -18.36 -16.88 44.01
C PRO A 414 -17.18 -16.20 44.70
N SER A 415 -17.45 -15.61 45.84
CA SER A 415 -16.39 -15.16 46.74
C SER A 415 -15.58 -16.38 47.17
N ILE A 416 -14.32 -16.42 46.74
CA ILE A 416 -13.31 -17.37 47.22
C ILE A 416 -12.84 -16.90 48.61
#